data_a4026eec11986c896730dc42d537ca01
#
_entry.id   a4026eec11986c896730dc42d537ca01
#
_cell.length_a   1.000
_cell.length_b   1.000
_cell.length_c   1.000
_cell.angle_alpha   90.00
_cell.angle_beta   90.00
_cell.angle_gamma   90.00
#
_symmetry.space_group_name_H-M   'P 1'
#
loop_
_entity.id
_entity.type
_entity.pdbx_description
1 polymer ?
#
loop_
_entity_poly.entity_id
_entity_poly.type
_entity_poly.pdbx_seq_one_letter_code
_entity_poly.pdbx_strand_id
1 'polypeptide(L)'
;MAAAVRPTVKGSCSSGGHAGAGRGAGWAPRRRDRRRGGPRRGRSTRASSRRGRRRPRSGYQSRVSRAEQVGPEIRTGFLKDGKPIQLKQGKEITITIDYSIKGDENLISMSYHKLAIDLKPGSTILCADGTITLTVLSCDCEQGLVRCRCENSAMLGERKNVNLPGVIVDLPTLTEKDKVDILQWGVPNKIDMIALSFVRKGSDLMLVRSVLGEHAKSILLMSKVENQEGVANVDEIIANSDAFMVARGDLGMEIPIEKIFYAQKVMIHKCNIHGKHVVTATQMLESMIKSPRPTRAEATDVANAVLDGTDCVMFSGETAAGAYPELAVQTMANICLRAESYLDYPFIFKKLSSEAPVPLSPLESLASSAVQTANISKASLILVLTRGGTTARLIAKYRPAMPVLSVVVPELKADDSFNWTCSDEAPARQSLIVRGLIPMLSTATPKAFDIESTDEAILSGIDYAKKLGLCNSGDSVVVLHRIGGYSIVNIVTVNWFIVIIHFHLVMRVIFCERKLCWDVCFYLVS
;
A
#
# COMPACT_ATOMS: atom_id res chain seq x y z
N MET A 1 -12.13 2.23 -7.49
CA MET A 1 -10.69 2.56 -7.30
C MET A 1 -10.44 2.77 -5.81
N ALA A 2 -9.75 1.85 -5.18
CA ALA A 2 -9.33 2.01 -3.79
C ALA A 2 -8.07 2.85 -3.73
N ALA A 3 -8.02 3.87 -2.86
CA ALA A 3 -6.83 4.68 -2.65
C ALA A 3 -6.06 4.14 -1.45
N ALA A 4 -4.80 3.79 -1.64
CA ALA A 4 -3.89 3.50 -0.53
C ALA A 4 -3.35 4.82 0.03
N VAL A 5 -3.55 5.06 1.32
CA VAL A 5 -3.02 6.25 2.01
C VAL A 5 -1.71 5.87 2.68
N ARG A 6 -0.68 6.60 2.38
CA ARG A 6 0.66 6.43 2.95
C ARG A 6 0.83 7.31 4.18
N PRO A 7 1.33 6.79 5.31
CA PRO A 7 1.77 7.62 6.42
C PRO A 7 3.00 8.44 5.99
N THR A 8 2.94 9.75 6.17
CA THR A 8 4.08 10.67 5.94
C THR A 8 4.69 11.03 7.28
N VAL A 9 5.94 10.66 7.49
CA VAL A 9 6.70 11.08 8.68
C VAL A 9 7.08 12.54 8.51
N LYS A 10 6.51 13.42 9.34
CA LYS A 10 7.04 14.76 9.56
C LYS A 10 7.84 14.73 10.87
N GLY A 11 9.15 14.75 10.76
CA GLY A 11 10.02 15.00 11.90
C GLY A 11 9.85 16.45 12.35
N SER A 12 9.32 16.67 13.55
CA SER A 12 9.45 17.93 14.26
C SER A 12 10.06 17.65 15.62
N CYS A 13 11.36 17.84 15.76
CA CYS A 13 12.01 18.10 17.04
C CYS A 13 11.83 19.57 17.37
N SER A 14 11.09 19.89 18.42
CA SER A 14 11.24 21.13 19.16
C SER A 14 11.33 20.79 20.64
N SER A 15 12.54 20.90 21.17
CA SER A 15 12.86 21.01 22.59
C SER A 15 12.43 22.38 23.10
N GLY A 16 11.86 22.44 24.29
CA GLY A 16 11.66 23.71 24.99
C GLY A 16 10.71 23.58 26.15
N GLY A 17 11.27 23.60 27.33
CA GLY A 17 10.65 23.35 28.61
C GLY A 17 9.97 24.55 29.26
N HIS A 18 9.49 24.25 30.42
CA HIS A 18 9.11 25.04 31.62
C HIS A 18 7.66 25.49 31.80
N ALA A 19 7.11 24.85 32.76
CA ALA A 19 6.32 25.24 33.93
C ALA A 19 5.65 26.63 33.98
N GLY A 20 4.37 26.62 34.39
CA GLY A 20 3.68 27.81 34.89
C GLY A 20 2.19 27.54 35.15
N ALA A 21 1.86 27.39 36.42
CA ALA A 21 0.50 27.25 36.95
C ALA A 21 -0.30 28.56 36.88
N GLY A 22 -1.65 28.47 36.79
CA GLY A 22 -2.52 29.61 37.10
C GLY A 22 -3.96 29.45 36.62
N ARG A 23 -4.86 28.93 37.47
CA ARG A 23 -6.25 29.31 37.80
C ARG A 23 -7.00 30.27 36.83
N GLY A 24 -8.17 29.95 36.32
CA GLY A 24 -9.41 30.02 36.98
C GLY A 24 -10.40 30.98 36.29
N ALA A 25 -11.65 30.57 36.19
CA ALA A 25 -12.89 31.35 36.04
C ALA A 25 -13.13 32.03 34.66
N GLY A 26 -14.25 31.92 34.03
CA GLY A 26 -15.61 32.10 34.39
C GLY A 26 -16.48 32.18 33.13
N TRP A 27 -17.61 31.62 33.21
CA TRP A 27 -18.75 31.61 32.30
C TRP A 27 -19.43 32.98 32.18
N ALA A 28 -19.91 33.37 31.02
CA ALA A 28 -21.32 33.67 30.78
C ALA A 28 -21.60 34.23 29.38
N PRO A 29 -22.79 33.99 28.82
CA PRO A 29 -23.11 34.26 27.43
C PRO A 29 -23.84 35.59 27.24
N ARG A 30 -23.77 36.18 26.03
CA ARG A 30 -24.72 37.23 25.63
C ARG A 30 -25.29 36.96 24.23
N ARG A 31 -26.61 37.17 24.21
CA ARG A 31 -27.60 37.04 23.14
C ARG A 31 -27.64 38.25 22.21
N ARG A 32 -28.07 37.93 20.96
CA ARG A 32 -28.92 38.71 20.02
C ARG A 32 -28.45 40.08 19.51
N ASP A 33 -28.41 40.25 18.19
CA ASP A 33 -29.56 40.90 17.57
C ASP A 33 -29.62 40.68 16.05
N ARG A 34 -30.87 40.61 15.57
CA ARG A 34 -31.29 40.53 14.17
C ARG A 34 -31.23 41.93 13.52
N ARG A 35 -30.88 42.01 12.22
CA ARG A 35 -31.66 42.85 11.30
C ARG A 35 -31.49 42.43 9.85
N ARG A 36 -32.62 42.51 9.16
CA ARG A 36 -32.96 42.20 7.77
C ARG A 36 -32.40 43.23 6.79
N GLY A 37 -32.26 42.83 5.52
CA GLY A 37 -32.22 43.78 4.39
C GLY A 37 -31.94 43.04 3.07
N GLY A 38 -32.93 42.94 2.22
CA GLY A 38 -33.00 42.20 0.96
C GLY A 38 -32.49 43.02 -0.27
N PRO A 39 -32.87 42.68 -1.51
CA PRO A 39 -31.95 42.41 -2.60
C PRO A 39 -31.87 43.53 -3.65
N ARG A 40 -30.79 43.57 -4.45
CA ARG A 40 -30.79 44.24 -5.75
C ARG A 40 -30.00 43.52 -6.83
N ARG A 41 -30.66 43.43 -7.96
CA ARG A 41 -30.29 42.92 -9.28
C ARG A 41 -29.19 43.76 -9.97
N GLY A 42 -28.45 43.13 -10.87
CA GLY A 42 -28.17 43.79 -12.13
C GLY A 42 -26.81 43.52 -12.79
N ARG A 43 -26.80 42.72 -13.87
CA ARG A 43 -26.10 42.89 -15.16
C ARG A 43 -24.55 42.89 -15.21
N SER A 44 -24.04 41.96 -15.90
CA SER A 44 -23.66 41.79 -17.33
C SER A 44 -22.17 41.93 -17.63
N THR A 45 -21.68 40.87 -18.26
CA THR A 45 -20.70 40.80 -19.36
C THR A 45 -19.32 41.44 -19.19
N ARG A 46 -18.31 40.61 -19.17
CA ARG A 46 -17.26 40.61 -20.20
C ARG A 46 -16.32 39.42 -20.02
N ALA A 47 -16.31 38.57 -21.03
CA ALA A 47 -15.28 37.55 -21.22
C ALA A 47 -13.93 38.25 -21.45
N SER A 48 -12.93 37.94 -20.64
CA SER A 48 -11.54 38.17 -20.98
C SER A 48 -10.80 36.84 -20.93
N SER A 49 -10.47 36.34 -22.09
CA SER A 49 -9.59 35.22 -22.36
C SER A 49 -8.22 35.50 -21.74
N ARG A 50 -7.97 34.98 -20.54
CA ARG A 50 -6.62 34.78 -20.03
C ARG A 50 -6.15 33.40 -20.46
N ARG A 51 -5.36 33.36 -21.54
CA ARG A 51 -4.49 32.22 -21.86
C ARG A 51 -3.60 31.97 -20.65
N GLY A 52 -4.02 31.02 -19.82
CA GLY A 52 -3.18 30.47 -18.77
C GLY A 52 -1.98 29.77 -19.40
N ARG A 53 -0.79 30.33 -19.18
CA ARG A 53 0.48 29.62 -19.44
C ARG A 53 0.40 28.28 -18.71
N ARG A 54 0.28 27.19 -19.47
CA ARG A 54 0.48 25.84 -18.97
C ARG A 54 1.93 25.75 -18.48
N ARG A 55 2.13 25.68 -17.17
CA ARG A 55 3.40 25.24 -16.59
C ARG A 55 3.65 23.84 -17.13
N PRO A 56 4.88 23.50 -17.55
CA PRO A 56 5.22 22.13 -17.89
C PRO A 56 4.98 21.30 -16.64
N ARG A 57 4.07 20.33 -16.72
CA ARG A 57 3.93 19.29 -15.74
C ARG A 57 5.20 18.45 -15.82
N SER A 58 6.15 18.64 -14.90
CA SER A 58 7.12 17.62 -14.54
C SER A 58 6.29 16.53 -13.83
N GLY A 59 5.66 15.70 -14.63
CA GLY A 59 4.69 14.74 -14.13
C GLY A 59 5.36 13.42 -13.84
N TYR A 60 6.00 13.29 -12.70
CA TYR A 60 6.12 12.02 -12.06
C TYR A 60 4.70 11.53 -11.72
N GLN A 61 4.26 10.44 -12.31
CA GLN A 61 3.06 9.76 -11.83
C GLN A 61 3.40 9.13 -10.47
N SER A 62 3.12 9.86 -9.40
CA SER A 62 3.31 9.43 -8.02
C SER A 62 2.27 8.39 -7.56
N ARG A 63 1.84 7.50 -8.46
CA ARG A 63 0.80 6.50 -8.20
C ARG A 63 1.27 5.12 -8.60
N VAL A 64 1.12 4.16 -7.69
CA VAL A 64 1.23 2.73 -8.01
C VAL A 64 -0.02 2.35 -8.78
N SER A 65 0.14 1.73 -9.95
CA SER A 65 -0.96 1.13 -10.68
C SER A 65 -1.13 -0.32 -10.23
N ARG A 66 -2.32 -0.65 -9.74
CA ARG A 66 -2.70 -1.99 -9.28
C ARG A 66 -3.90 -2.48 -10.05
N ALA A 67 -3.81 -3.68 -10.60
CA ALA A 67 -4.97 -4.45 -11.02
C ALA A 67 -5.43 -5.33 -9.85
N GLU A 68 -6.69 -5.26 -9.51
CA GLU A 68 -7.34 -6.18 -8.60
C GLU A 68 -8.04 -7.24 -9.41
N GLN A 69 -7.64 -8.47 -9.21
CA GLN A 69 -8.29 -9.62 -9.79
C GLN A 69 -9.52 -9.94 -8.94
N VAL A 70 -10.67 -10.09 -9.58
CA VAL A 70 -11.91 -10.45 -8.89
C VAL A 70 -11.80 -11.85 -8.30
N GLY A 71 -11.05 -12.75 -8.96
CA GLY A 71 -10.86 -14.13 -8.52
C GLY A 71 -12.11 -15.01 -8.68
N PRO A 72 -11.99 -16.28 -8.36
CA PRO A 72 -13.09 -17.23 -8.43
C PRO A 72 -14.00 -17.11 -7.20
N GLU A 73 -14.87 -16.11 -7.19
CA GLU A 73 -15.86 -15.94 -6.13
C GLU A 73 -17.10 -16.82 -6.37
N ILE A 74 -17.68 -17.30 -5.27
CA ILE A 74 -19.03 -17.89 -5.31
C ILE A 74 -20.04 -16.75 -5.25
N ARG A 75 -20.99 -16.76 -6.15
CA ARG A 75 -22.05 -15.75 -6.22
C ARG A 75 -23.43 -16.36 -6.36
N THR A 76 -24.44 -15.70 -5.78
CA THR A 76 -25.85 -15.98 -6.09
C THR A 76 -26.15 -15.61 -7.53
N GLY A 77 -27.14 -16.27 -8.14
CA GLY A 77 -27.55 -16.02 -9.52
C GLY A 77 -28.43 -14.79 -9.70
N PHE A 78 -29.04 -14.71 -10.89
CA PHE A 78 -30.02 -13.70 -11.23
C PHE A 78 -31.39 -14.05 -10.64
N LEU A 79 -32.24 -13.06 -10.47
CA LEU A 79 -33.60 -13.20 -9.97
C LEU A 79 -34.62 -13.09 -11.12
N LYS A 80 -35.80 -13.74 -10.99
CA LYS A 80 -36.82 -13.79 -12.06
C LYS A 80 -37.23 -12.41 -12.57
N ASP A 81 -37.41 -11.45 -11.64
CA ASP A 81 -37.90 -10.11 -11.98
C ASP A 81 -36.80 -9.04 -11.91
N GLY A 82 -35.54 -9.44 -11.69
CA GLY A 82 -34.42 -8.50 -11.49
C GLY A 82 -34.57 -7.65 -10.22
N LYS A 83 -35.51 -7.97 -9.33
CA LYS A 83 -35.76 -7.25 -8.09
C LYS A 83 -35.33 -8.08 -6.89
N PRO A 84 -34.83 -7.41 -5.82
CA PRO A 84 -34.51 -8.10 -4.57
C PRO A 84 -35.73 -8.87 -4.02
N ILE A 85 -35.48 -10.09 -3.53
CA ILE A 85 -36.47 -10.95 -2.87
C ILE A 85 -36.35 -10.87 -1.37
N GLN A 86 -37.47 -11.03 -0.65
CA GLN A 86 -37.49 -11.03 0.81
C GLN A 86 -37.36 -12.46 1.33
N LEU A 87 -36.21 -12.78 1.91
CA LEU A 87 -36.04 -14.00 2.69
C LEU A 87 -36.56 -13.76 4.12
N LYS A 88 -37.30 -14.74 4.67
CA LYS A 88 -37.91 -14.66 5.98
C LYS A 88 -37.27 -15.69 6.91
N GLN A 89 -36.96 -15.29 8.13
CA GLN A 89 -36.44 -16.18 9.17
C GLN A 89 -37.33 -17.43 9.35
N GLY A 90 -36.68 -18.58 9.45
CA GLY A 90 -37.35 -19.88 9.63
C GLY A 90 -37.90 -20.50 8.34
N LYS A 91 -37.98 -19.75 7.23
CA LYS A 91 -38.39 -20.30 5.93
C LYS A 91 -37.29 -21.15 5.32
N GLU A 92 -37.67 -22.26 4.70
CA GLU A 92 -36.75 -23.07 3.89
C GLU A 92 -36.61 -22.47 2.48
N ILE A 93 -35.40 -22.59 1.94
CA ILE A 93 -35.05 -22.20 0.58
C ILE A 93 -34.19 -23.30 -0.03
N THR A 94 -34.38 -23.58 -1.30
CA THR A 94 -33.55 -24.52 -2.07
C THR A 94 -32.50 -23.73 -2.86
N ILE A 95 -31.29 -24.25 -2.91
CA ILE A 95 -30.17 -23.70 -3.69
C ILE A 95 -29.82 -24.72 -4.77
N THR A 96 -29.73 -24.28 -6.03
CA THR A 96 -29.29 -25.10 -7.16
C THR A 96 -27.92 -24.64 -7.68
N ILE A 97 -27.11 -25.59 -8.14
CA ILE A 97 -25.85 -25.30 -8.85
C ILE A 97 -26.06 -24.94 -10.32
N ASP A 98 -27.28 -25.13 -10.86
CA ASP A 98 -27.63 -24.66 -12.21
C ASP A 98 -27.75 -23.13 -12.22
N TYR A 99 -26.65 -22.48 -12.57
CA TYR A 99 -26.56 -21.02 -12.57
C TYR A 99 -27.38 -20.32 -13.64
N SER A 100 -27.98 -21.09 -14.59
CA SER A 100 -28.91 -20.56 -15.61
C SER A 100 -30.28 -20.25 -15.04
N ILE A 101 -30.64 -20.87 -13.92
CA ILE A 101 -31.92 -20.66 -13.25
C ILE A 101 -31.99 -19.30 -12.58
N LYS A 102 -33.01 -18.53 -12.95
CA LYS A 102 -33.32 -17.27 -12.27
C LYS A 102 -34.14 -17.56 -11.02
N GLY A 103 -33.63 -17.10 -9.88
CA GLY A 103 -34.16 -17.41 -8.55
C GLY A 103 -35.43 -16.65 -8.17
N ASP A 104 -36.10 -17.17 -7.16
CA ASP A 104 -37.24 -16.58 -6.46
C ASP A 104 -37.12 -16.83 -4.94
N GLU A 105 -38.20 -16.59 -4.18
CA GLU A 105 -38.23 -16.77 -2.74
C GLU A 105 -38.13 -18.24 -2.27
N ASN A 106 -38.20 -19.24 -3.15
CA ASN A 106 -38.15 -20.65 -2.82
C ASN A 106 -36.92 -21.35 -3.38
N LEU A 107 -36.36 -20.85 -4.50
CA LEU A 107 -35.23 -21.42 -5.21
C LEU A 107 -34.29 -20.31 -5.67
N ILE A 108 -33.00 -20.43 -5.36
CA ILE A 108 -31.94 -19.55 -5.88
C ILE A 108 -30.83 -20.38 -6.48
N SER A 109 -30.07 -19.81 -7.40
CA SER A 109 -28.87 -20.48 -7.94
C SER A 109 -27.61 -19.91 -7.34
N MET A 110 -26.54 -20.74 -7.28
CA MET A 110 -25.19 -20.34 -6.90
C MET A 110 -24.16 -20.85 -7.90
N SER A 111 -23.08 -20.09 -8.10
CA SER A 111 -22.08 -20.35 -9.15
C SER A 111 -21.14 -21.53 -8.85
N TYR A 112 -21.16 -22.11 -7.66
CA TYR A 112 -20.26 -23.17 -7.25
C TYR A 112 -20.84 -24.56 -7.51
N HIS A 113 -20.33 -25.27 -8.51
CA HIS A 113 -20.85 -26.55 -8.97
C HIS A 113 -20.62 -27.74 -8.02
N LYS A 114 -19.66 -27.64 -7.08
CA LYS A 114 -19.46 -28.66 -6.03
C LYS A 114 -20.22 -28.36 -4.74
N LEU A 115 -21.11 -27.38 -4.74
CA LEU A 115 -21.81 -26.90 -3.54
C LEU A 115 -22.49 -28.03 -2.75
N ALA A 116 -23.22 -28.89 -3.44
CA ALA A 116 -23.92 -30.01 -2.79
C ALA A 116 -23.00 -31.14 -2.31
N ILE A 117 -21.77 -31.23 -2.85
CA ILE A 117 -20.76 -32.24 -2.50
C ILE A 117 -19.98 -31.80 -1.27
N ASP A 118 -19.56 -30.53 -1.23
CA ASP A 118 -18.65 -30.01 -0.21
C ASP A 118 -19.38 -29.57 1.07
N LEU A 119 -20.68 -29.26 0.97
CA LEU A 119 -21.51 -28.90 2.12
C LEU A 119 -22.07 -30.15 2.83
N LYS A 120 -22.33 -30.00 4.11
CA LYS A 120 -22.93 -31.04 4.98
C LYS A 120 -24.11 -30.44 5.73
N PRO A 121 -25.11 -31.23 6.16
CA PRO A 121 -26.15 -30.77 7.07
C PRO A 121 -25.53 -30.10 8.30
N GLY A 122 -26.01 -28.92 8.67
CA GLY A 122 -25.45 -28.06 9.71
C GLY A 122 -24.40 -27.05 9.25
N SER A 123 -23.89 -27.14 8.01
CA SER A 123 -23.00 -26.11 7.45
C SER A 123 -23.71 -24.78 7.33
N THR A 124 -22.94 -23.70 7.48
CA THR A 124 -23.45 -22.32 7.31
C THR A 124 -23.08 -21.79 5.93
N ILE A 125 -24.01 -21.11 5.28
CA ILE A 125 -23.81 -20.32 4.06
C ILE A 125 -24.07 -18.87 4.40
N LEU A 126 -23.12 -17.99 4.11
CA LEU A 126 -23.25 -16.54 4.29
C LEU A 126 -23.39 -15.87 2.92
N CYS A 127 -24.41 -15.00 2.75
CA CYS A 127 -24.60 -14.25 1.52
C CYS A 127 -24.63 -12.75 1.80
N ALA A 128 -24.24 -11.95 0.80
CA ALA A 128 -24.28 -10.48 0.85
C ALA A 128 -23.54 -9.93 2.08
N ASP A 129 -22.24 -10.25 2.21
CA ASP A 129 -21.37 -9.84 3.32
C ASP A 129 -21.92 -10.24 4.71
N GLY A 130 -22.49 -11.45 4.79
CA GLY A 130 -23.03 -12.01 6.03
C GLY A 130 -24.37 -11.41 6.49
N THR A 131 -25.00 -10.54 5.67
CA THR A 131 -26.33 -10.01 5.98
C THR A 131 -27.42 -11.07 5.91
N ILE A 132 -27.16 -12.18 5.21
CA ILE A 132 -28.02 -13.35 5.08
C ILE A 132 -27.26 -14.58 5.54
N THR A 133 -27.83 -15.27 6.52
CA THR A 133 -27.30 -16.52 7.07
C THR A 133 -28.27 -17.65 6.76
N LEU A 134 -27.75 -18.70 6.14
CA LEU A 134 -28.49 -19.91 5.82
C LEU A 134 -27.82 -21.11 6.49
N THR A 135 -28.63 -22.01 7.08
CA THR A 135 -28.14 -23.29 7.61
C THR A 135 -28.57 -24.42 6.68
N VAL A 136 -27.63 -25.25 6.26
CA VAL A 136 -27.87 -26.40 5.40
C VAL A 136 -28.67 -27.46 6.15
N LEU A 137 -29.77 -27.92 5.57
CA LEU A 137 -30.62 -28.99 6.11
C LEU A 137 -30.29 -30.33 5.46
N SER A 138 -30.15 -30.34 4.13
CA SER A 138 -29.83 -31.53 3.36
C SER A 138 -29.16 -31.16 2.03
N CYS A 139 -28.34 -32.06 1.52
CA CYS A 139 -27.67 -31.95 0.23
C CYS A 139 -28.09 -33.14 -0.66
N ASP A 140 -28.46 -32.86 -1.90
CA ASP A 140 -28.70 -33.85 -2.97
C ASP A 140 -27.58 -33.69 -4.00
N CYS A 141 -26.60 -34.58 -3.95
CA CYS A 141 -25.44 -34.52 -4.83
C CYS A 141 -25.76 -34.90 -6.27
N GLU A 142 -26.81 -35.73 -6.49
CA GLU A 142 -27.21 -36.17 -7.84
C GLU A 142 -27.92 -35.05 -8.61
N GLN A 143 -28.80 -34.32 -7.93
CA GLN A 143 -29.50 -33.19 -8.52
C GLN A 143 -28.79 -31.83 -8.35
N GLY A 144 -27.72 -31.78 -7.58
CA GLY A 144 -27.02 -30.55 -7.28
C GLY A 144 -27.84 -29.54 -6.48
N LEU A 145 -28.70 -30.05 -5.57
CA LEU A 145 -29.59 -29.22 -4.77
C LEU A 145 -29.16 -29.21 -3.30
N VAL A 146 -29.26 -28.05 -2.68
CA VAL A 146 -29.02 -27.87 -1.25
C VAL A 146 -30.24 -27.19 -0.61
N ARG A 147 -30.87 -27.87 0.34
CA ARG A 147 -31.98 -27.29 1.12
C ARG A 147 -31.42 -26.60 2.32
N CYS A 148 -31.83 -25.35 2.55
CA CYS A 148 -31.36 -24.52 3.64
C CYS A 148 -32.52 -23.88 4.39
N ARG A 149 -32.29 -23.54 5.64
CA ARG A 149 -33.16 -22.68 6.47
C ARG A 149 -32.56 -21.29 6.57
N CYS A 150 -33.39 -20.27 6.38
CA CYS A 150 -33.02 -18.88 6.62
C CYS A 150 -32.96 -18.60 8.13
N GLU A 151 -31.79 -18.19 8.64
CA GLU A 151 -31.62 -17.90 10.08
C GLU A 151 -32.05 -16.48 10.45
N ASN A 152 -32.14 -15.58 9.47
CA ASN A 152 -32.58 -14.21 9.66
C ASN A 152 -33.42 -13.73 8.46
N SER A 153 -34.16 -12.62 8.67
CA SER A 153 -34.93 -11.98 7.61
C SER A 153 -34.10 -10.88 6.95
N ALA A 154 -33.93 -10.94 5.62
CA ALA A 154 -33.17 -9.96 4.84
C ALA A 154 -33.59 -9.91 3.38
N MET A 155 -33.21 -8.85 2.68
CA MET A 155 -33.40 -8.70 1.23
C MET A 155 -32.22 -9.27 0.48
N LEU A 156 -32.44 -10.25 -0.41
CA LEU A 156 -31.43 -10.79 -1.30
C LEU A 156 -31.53 -10.13 -2.68
N GLY A 157 -30.47 -9.43 -3.08
CA GLY A 157 -30.32 -8.92 -4.45
C GLY A 157 -29.60 -9.91 -5.36
N GLU A 158 -29.43 -9.55 -6.63
CA GLU A 158 -28.75 -10.37 -7.63
C GLU A 158 -27.23 -10.41 -7.41
N ARG A 159 -26.61 -11.55 -7.75
CA ARG A 159 -25.15 -11.74 -7.84
C ARG A 159 -24.38 -11.33 -6.58
N LYS A 160 -24.95 -11.61 -5.42
CA LYS A 160 -24.29 -11.36 -4.13
C LYS A 160 -23.20 -12.37 -3.87
N ASN A 161 -22.12 -11.95 -3.22
CA ASN A 161 -21.06 -12.86 -2.78
C ASN A 161 -21.61 -13.90 -1.80
N VAL A 162 -20.98 -15.06 -1.82
CA VAL A 162 -21.30 -16.21 -0.96
C VAL A 162 -20.02 -16.72 -0.33
N ASN A 163 -20.02 -16.85 0.99
CA ASN A 163 -18.94 -17.43 1.77
C ASN A 163 -19.42 -18.74 2.41
N LEU A 164 -18.54 -19.71 2.50
CA LEU A 164 -18.78 -21.04 3.04
C LEU A 164 -17.84 -21.32 4.21
N PRO A 165 -18.09 -20.76 5.42
CA PRO A 165 -17.20 -20.88 6.55
C PRO A 165 -16.85 -22.35 6.87
N GLY A 166 -15.53 -22.63 7.00
CA GLY A 166 -15.05 -23.95 7.34
C GLY A 166 -15.04 -24.97 6.20
N VAL A 167 -15.39 -24.57 4.97
CA VAL A 167 -15.38 -25.43 3.78
C VAL A 167 -14.16 -25.11 2.92
N ILE A 168 -13.42 -26.15 2.53
CA ILE A 168 -12.35 -26.01 1.54
C ILE A 168 -12.99 -26.08 0.15
N VAL A 169 -12.99 -24.95 -0.55
CA VAL A 169 -13.60 -24.82 -1.87
C VAL A 169 -12.62 -25.16 -2.99
N ASP A 170 -13.07 -25.96 -3.95
CA ASP A 170 -12.28 -26.31 -5.13
C ASP A 170 -12.56 -25.34 -6.28
N LEU A 171 -11.96 -24.17 -6.18
CA LEU A 171 -12.04 -23.13 -7.20
C LEU A 171 -10.65 -22.93 -7.84
N PRO A 172 -10.56 -22.57 -9.14
CA PRO A 172 -9.29 -22.31 -9.80
C PRO A 172 -8.65 -21.04 -9.21
N THR A 173 -7.33 -20.93 -9.20
CA THR A 173 -6.62 -19.71 -8.77
C THR A 173 -6.90 -18.53 -9.70
N LEU A 174 -6.97 -18.79 -11.00
CA LEU A 174 -7.29 -17.83 -12.06
C LEU A 174 -8.38 -18.38 -12.96
N THR A 175 -9.38 -17.56 -13.26
CA THR A 175 -10.31 -17.85 -14.35
C THR A 175 -9.68 -17.50 -15.69
N GLU A 176 -10.24 -18.00 -16.80
CA GLU A 176 -9.77 -17.62 -18.14
C GLU A 176 -9.92 -16.11 -18.39
N LYS A 177 -10.96 -15.50 -17.84
CA LYS A 177 -11.14 -14.04 -17.89
C LYS A 177 -10.00 -13.31 -17.17
N ASP A 178 -9.58 -13.78 -16.00
CA ASP A 178 -8.48 -13.17 -15.26
C ASP A 178 -7.17 -13.22 -16.06
N LYS A 179 -6.90 -14.34 -16.74
CA LYS A 179 -5.71 -14.46 -17.60
C LYS A 179 -5.75 -13.46 -18.75
N VAL A 180 -6.92 -13.28 -19.38
CA VAL A 180 -7.12 -12.27 -20.43
C VAL A 180 -6.91 -10.87 -19.87
N ASP A 181 -7.51 -10.53 -18.73
CA ASP A 181 -7.39 -9.21 -18.11
C ASP A 181 -5.93 -8.91 -17.71
N ILE A 182 -5.20 -9.89 -17.22
CA ILE A 182 -3.77 -9.74 -16.86
C ILE A 182 -2.92 -9.52 -18.12
N LEU A 183 -3.04 -10.40 -19.12
CA LEU A 183 -2.12 -10.42 -20.27
C LEU A 183 -2.48 -9.37 -21.32
N GLN A 184 -3.77 -9.15 -21.59
CA GLN A 184 -4.22 -8.26 -22.67
C GLN A 184 -4.46 -6.82 -22.20
N TRP A 185 -4.69 -6.61 -20.91
CA TRP A 185 -4.89 -5.28 -20.37
C TRP A 185 -3.79 -4.89 -19.36
N GLY A 186 -3.50 -5.72 -18.38
CA GLY A 186 -2.58 -5.40 -17.29
C GLY A 186 -1.15 -5.16 -17.78
N VAL A 187 -0.58 -6.12 -18.51
CA VAL A 187 0.79 -6.07 -19.02
C VAL A 187 0.99 -4.88 -19.99
N PRO A 188 0.14 -4.68 -21.03
CA PRO A 188 0.30 -3.53 -21.93
C PRO A 188 0.16 -2.17 -21.23
N ASN A 189 -0.64 -2.08 -20.16
CA ASN A 189 -0.80 -0.87 -19.37
C ASN A 189 0.29 -0.69 -18.29
N LYS A 190 1.32 -1.56 -18.26
CA LYS A 190 2.45 -1.48 -17.35
C LYS A 190 2.00 -1.35 -15.88
N ILE A 191 1.12 -2.24 -15.44
CA ILE A 191 0.70 -2.26 -14.04
C ILE A 191 1.89 -2.61 -13.14
N ASP A 192 1.95 -2.03 -11.95
CA ASP A 192 3.04 -2.25 -10.99
C ASP A 192 2.85 -3.52 -10.17
N MET A 193 1.59 -3.92 -9.93
CA MET A 193 1.28 -5.11 -9.15
C MET A 193 -0.11 -5.67 -9.45
N ILE A 194 -0.27 -6.95 -9.14
CA ILE A 194 -1.53 -7.67 -9.16
C ILE A 194 -1.88 -8.08 -7.72
N ALA A 195 -3.07 -7.74 -7.24
CA ALA A 195 -3.61 -8.23 -5.99
C ALA A 195 -4.51 -9.44 -6.27
N LEU A 196 -4.06 -10.61 -5.84
CA LEU A 196 -4.73 -11.89 -6.06
C LEU A 196 -5.73 -12.16 -4.95
N SER A 197 -7.01 -12.29 -5.29
CA SER A 197 -8.06 -12.64 -4.35
C SER A 197 -8.04 -14.14 -4.03
N PHE A 198 -8.47 -14.49 -2.83
CA PHE A 198 -8.64 -15.86 -2.35
C PHE A 198 -7.40 -16.76 -2.51
N VAL A 199 -6.22 -16.21 -2.25
CA VAL A 199 -4.98 -17.01 -2.23
C VAL A 199 -5.05 -18.01 -1.08
N ARG A 200 -4.84 -19.29 -1.39
CA ARG A 200 -4.97 -20.41 -0.43
C ARG A 200 -3.65 -21.07 -0.12
N LYS A 201 -2.69 -21.03 -1.05
CA LYS A 201 -1.37 -21.68 -0.92
C LYS A 201 -0.31 -21.02 -1.78
N GLY A 202 0.96 -21.28 -1.50
CA GLY A 202 2.09 -20.69 -2.22
C GLY A 202 2.13 -21.05 -3.71
N SER A 203 1.64 -22.24 -4.09
CA SER A 203 1.57 -22.65 -5.50
C SER A 203 0.62 -21.81 -6.35
N ASP A 204 -0.36 -21.12 -5.75
CA ASP A 204 -1.22 -20.19 -6.47
C ASP A 204 -0.42 -19.05 -7.10
N LEU A 205 0.56 -18.52 -6.35
CA LEU A 205 1.45 -17.47 -6.83
C LEU A 205 2.42 -17.95 -7.91
N MET A 206 2.90 -19.19 -7.78
CA MET A 206 3.76 -19.80 -8.80
C MET A 206 3.02 -19.96 -10.13
N LEU A 207 1.74 -20.35 -10.08
CA LEU A 207 0.88 -20.42 -11.27
C LEU A 207 0.75 -19.04 -11.94
N VAL A 208 0.47 -17.98 -11.17
CA VAL A 208 0.34 -16.62 -11.73
C VAL A 208 1.67 -16.15 -12.33
N ARG A 209 2.81 -16.45 -11.69
CA ARG A 209 4.13 -16.13 -12.25
C ARG A 209 4.37 -16.86 -13.57
N SER A 210 3.93 -18.13 -13.70
CA SER A 210 4.04 -18.87 -14.96
C SER A 210 3.20 -18.25 -16.08
N VAL A 211 2.00 -17.74 -15.74
CA VAL A 211 1.13 -17.01 -16.70
C VAL A 211 1.77 -15.68 -17.14
N LEU A 212 2.42 -14.96 -16.22
CA LEU A 212 3.11 -13.70 -16.52
C LEU A 212 4.38 -13.90 -17.35
N GLY A 213 5.01 -15.09 -17.33
CA GLY A 213 6.22 -15.39 -18.08
C GLY A 213 7.36 -14.40 -17.79
N GLU A 214 7.87 -13.74 -18.83
CA GLU A 214 8.94 -12.74 -18.71
C GLU A 214 8.57 -11.51 -17.88
N HIS A 215 7.27 -11.17 -17.80
CA HIS A 215 6.76 -10.03 -17.01
C HIS A 215 6.72 -10.31 -15.51
N ALA A 216 6.90 -11.57 -15.09
CA ALA A 216 6.86 -11.97 -13.67
C ALA A 216 7.91 -11.27 -12.79
N LYS A 217 8.98 -10.75 -13.38
CA LYS A 217 10.04 -10.01 -12.67
C LYS A 217 9.71 -8.53 -12.46
N SER A 218 8.83 -7.96 -13.27
CA SER A 218 8.50 -6.53 -13.25
C SER A 218 7.19 -6.22 -12.52
N ILE A 219 6.28 -7.19 -12.46
CA ILE A 219 4.96 -7.03 -11.83
C ILE A 219 4.97 -7.75 -10.48
N LEU A 220 4.69 -7.02 -9.40
CA LEU A 220 4.63 -7.57 -8.05
C LEU A 220 3.32 -8.34 -7.84
N LEU A 221 3.39 -9.45 -7.11
CA LEU A 221 2.22 -10.21 -6.68
C LEU A 221 1.91 -9.93 -5.21
N MET A 222 0.71 -9.42 -4.96
CA MET A 222 0.14 -9.21 -3.63
C MET A 222 -0.88 -10.30 -3.34
N SER A 223 -0.63 -11.12 -2.33
CA SER A 223 -1.57 -12.15 -1.89
C SER A 223 -2.63 -11.56 -0.97
N LYS A 224 -3.90 -11.77 -1.30
CA LYS A 224 -5.02 -11.45 -0.42
C LYS A 224 -5.43 -12.74 0.32
N VAL A 225 -5.25 -12.75 1.63
CA VAL A 225 -5.69 -13.86 2.47
C VAL A 225 -7.08 -13.54 3.00
N GLU A 226 -8.05 -14.34 2.56
CA GLU A 226 -9.48 -14.08 2.67
C GLU A 226 -10.27 -15.26 3.24
N ASN A 227 -9.60 -16.39 3.51
CA ASN A 227 -10.24 -17.61 3.99
C ASN A 227 -9.38 -18.38 5.00
N GLN A 228 -9.98 -19.41 5.60
CA GLN A 228 -9.32 -20.22 6.63
C GLN A 228 -8.11 -21.01 6.09
N GLU A 229 -8.18 -21.54 4.86
CA GLU A 229 -7.08 -22.27 4.22
C GLU A 229 -5.87 -21.37 4.03
N GLY A 230 -6.07 -20.13 3.55
CA GLY A 230 -4.99 -19.15 3.40
C GLY A 230 -4.35 -18.74 4.72
N VAL A 231 -5.13 -18.66 5.81
CA VAL A 231 -4.56 -18.43 7.16
C VAL A 231 -3.72 -19.60 7.61
N ALA A 232 -4.16 -20.84 7.36
CA ALA A 232 -3.39 -22.04 7.72
C ALA A 232 -2.06 -22.13 6.95
N ASN A 233 -2.04 -21.71 5.69
CA ASN A 233 -0.88 -21.77 4.78
C ASN A 233 -0.11 -20.44 4.71
N VAL A 234 -0.27 -19.55 5.67
CA VAL A 234 0.23 -18.17 5.61
C VAL A 234 1.75 -18.10 5.39
N ASP A 235 2.52 -19.02 5.95
CA ASP A 235 3.98 -18.99 5.84
C ASP A 235 4.46 -19.25 4.41
N GLU A 236 3.91 -20.25 3.73
CA GLU A 236 4.26 -20.52 2.34
C GLU A 236 3.74 -19.44 1.39
N ILE A 237 2.57 -18.83 1.70
CA ILE A 237 2.03 -17.71 0.93
C ILE A 237 2.97 -16.50 1.05
N ILE A 238 3.40 -16.14 2.27
CA ILE A 238 4.34 -15.03 2.49
C ILE A 238 5.67 -15.28 1.77
N ALA A 239 6.20 -16.50 1.82
CA ALA A 239 7.45 -16.84 1.15
C ALA A 239 7.40 -16.59 -0.36
N ASN A 240 6.27 -16.88 -1.02
CA ASN A 240 6.07 -16.75 -2.46
C ASN A 240 5.51 -15.38 -2.91
N SER A 241 5.09 -14.53 -1.98
CA SER A 241 4.53 -13.20 -2.25
C SER A 241 5.60 -12.11 -2.36
N ASP A 242 5.31 -11.05 -3.12
CA ASP A 242 6.08 -9.80 -3.07
C ASP A 242 5.48 -8.82 -2.05
N ALA A 243 4.15 -8.83 -1.94
CA ALA A 243 3.38 -8.06 -0.97
C ALA A 243 2.22 -8.92 -0.44
N PHE A 244 1.59 -8.47 0.63
CA PHE A 244 0.55 -9.22 1.32
C PHE A 244 -0.62 -8.31 1.69
N MET A 245 -1.83 -8.83 1.72
CA MET A 245 -3.01 -8.09 2.17
C MET A 245 -3.82 -8.92 3.17
N VAL A 246 -4.07 -8.31 4.32
CA VAL A 246 -5.06 -8.78 5.28
C VAL A 246 -6.40 -8.23 4.83
N ALA A 247 -7.17 -9.03 4.10
CA ALA A 247 -8.44 -8.64 3.51
C ALA A 247 -9.59 -9.05 4.45
N ARG A 248 -9.90 -8.17 5.40
CA ARG A 248 -10.73 -8.47 6.57
C ARG A 248 -12.20 -8.72 6.25
N GLY A 249 -12.69 -8.27 5.08
CA GLY A 249 -14.07 -8.45 4.67
C GLY A 249 -14.45 -9.93 4.55
N ASP A 250 -13.90 -10.60 3.54
CA ASP A 250 -14.15 -12.02 3.31
C ASP A 250 -13.56 -12.88 4.43
N LEU A 251 -12.37 -12.54 4.92
CA LEU A 251 -11.78 -13.26 6.05
C LEU A 251 -12.69 -13.26 7.29
N GLY A 252 -13.42 -12.15 7.54
CA GLY A 252 -14.36 -12.04 8.64
C GLY A 252 -15.64 -12.86 8.47
N MET A 253 -15.90 -13.33 7.24
CA MET A 253 -16.97 -14.27 6.94
C MET A 253 -16.51 -15.73 7.05
N GLU A 254 -15.21 -15.98 6.85
CA GLU A 254 -14.62 -17.32 6.74
C GLU A 254 -14.07 -17.86 8.08
N ILE A 255 -13.69 -16.97 9.01
CA ILE A 255 -13.24 -17.36 10.35
C ILE A 255 -14.10 -16.70 11.42
N PRO A 256 -14.16 -17.23 12.66
CA PRO A 256 -14.87 -16.59 13.77
C PRO A 256 -14.45 -15.13 13.95
N ILE A 257 -15.44 -14.23 14.06
CA ILE A 257 -15.20 -12.77 14.06
C ILE A 257 -14.23 -12.33 15.17
N GLU A 258 -14.28 -12.99 16.32
CA GLU A 258 -13.40 -12.73 17.46
C GLU A 258 -11.93 -13.11 17.19
N LYS A 259 -11.62 -13.85 16.12
CA LYS A 259 -10.26 -14.23 15.74
C LYS A 259 -9.62 -13.28 14.72
N ILE A 260 -10.37 -12.37 14.13
CA ILE A 260 -9.88 -11.45 13.07
C ILE A 260 -8.70 -10.63 13.55
N PHE A 261 -8.80 -10.01 14.74
CA PHE A 261 -7.73 -9.18 15.28
C PHE A 261 -6.43 -9.97 15.47
N TYR A 262 -6.55 -11.24 15.90
CA TYR A 262 -5.39 -12.11 16.10
C TYR A 262 -4.76 -12.51 14.76
N ALA A 263 -5.58 -12.92 13.78
CA ALA A 263 -5.12 -13.23 12.43
C ALA A 263 -4.39 -12.03 11.80
N GLN A 264 -4.95 -10.81 11.92
CA GLN A 264 -4.31 -9.57 11.47
C GLN A 264 -2.92 -9.40 12.09
N LYS A 265 -2.80 -9.48 13.41
CA LYS A 265 -1.55 -9.28 14.13
C LYS A 265 -0.48 -10.31 13.73
N VAL A 266 -0.87 -11.59 13.62
CA VAL A 266 0.03 -12.66 13.22
C VAL A 266 0.53 -12.49 11.79
N MET A 267 -0.38 -12.20 10.85
CA MET A 267 -0.01 -12.01 9.44
C MET A 267 0.88 -10.79 9.24
N ILE A 268 0.56 -9.65 9.86
CA ILE A 268 1.39 -8.44 9.78
C ILE A 268 2.78 -8.71 10.37
N HIS A 269 2.85 -9.34 11.53
CA HIS A 269 4.11 -9.66 12.19
C HIS A 269 5.00 -10.56 11.33
N LYS A 270 4.45 -11.66 10.80
CA LYS A 270 5.16 -12.58 9.90
C LYS A 270 5.66 -11.85 8.64
N CYS A 271 4.83 -11.01 8.02
CA CYS A 271 5.23 -10.20 6.87
C CYS A 271 6.41 -9.28 7.21
N ASN A 272 6.37 -8.60 8.36
CA ASN A 272 7.43 -7.70 8.80
C ASN A 272 8.76 -8.43 9.01
N ILE A 273 8.75 -9.62 9.63
CA ILE A 273 9.96 -10.45 9.82
C ILE A 273 10.57 -10.85 8.47
N HIS A 274 9.73 -11.20 7.49
CA HIS A 274 10.19 -11.59 6.15
C HIS A 274 10.45 -10.40 5.21
N GLY A 275 10.24 -9.17 5.67
CA GLY A 275 10.42 -7.95 4.86
C GLY A 275 9.42 -7.83 3.72
N LYS A 276 8.25 -8.47 3.84
CA LYS A 276 7.14 -8.34 2.89
C LYS A 276 6.24 -7.19 3.28
N HIS A 277 5.82 -6.40 2.28
CA HIS A 277 4.94 -5.27 2.52
C HIS A 277 3.53 -5.75 2.77
N VAL A 278 2.88 -5.22 3.79
CA VAL A 278 1.54 -5.65 4.18
C VAL A 278 0.55 -4.50 4.14
N VAL A 279 -0.62 -4.79 3.58
CA VAL A 279 -1.76 -3.87 3.49
C VAL A 279 -2.87 -4.40 4.39
N THR A 280 -3.43 -3.54 5.23
CA THR A 280 -4.66 -3.83 5.97
C THR A 280 -5.84 -3.19 5.26
N ALA A 281 -6.84 -3.99 4.91
CA ALA A 281 -7.96 -3.59 4.07
C ALA A 281 -9.32 -3.91 4.70
N THR A 282 -10.34 -3.26 4.17
CA THR A 282 -11.77 -3.45 4.42
C THR A 282 -12.24 -2.89 5.76
N GLN A 283 -13.35 -2.15 5.70
CA GLN A 283 -14.06 -1.56 6.84
C GLN A 283 -13.16 -0.72 7.75
N MET A 284 -12.25 0.06 7.15
CA MET A 284 -11.32 0.89 7.91
C MET A 284 -12.02 2.12 8.50
N LEU A 285 -12.74 2.89 7.67
CA LEU A 285 -13.56 4.03 8.04
C LEU A 285 -14.94 3.94 7.37
N GLU A 286 -15.55 2.76 7.39
CA GLU A 286 -16.76 2.38 6.66
C GLU A 286 -17.92 3.36 6.85
N SER A 287 -18.11 3.89 8.09
CA SER A 287 -19.15 4.88 8.38
C SER A 287 -18.99 6.17 7.55
N MET A 288 -17.77 6.47 7.07
CA MET A 288 -17.50 7.65 6.24
C MET A 288 -18.01 7.52 4.80
N ILE A 289 -18.54 6.37 4.40
CA ILE A 289 -19.34 6.25 3.17
C ILE A 289 -20.53 7.24 3.22
N LYS A 290 -21.17 7.37 4.39
CA LYS A 290 -22.38 8.18 4.60
C LYS A 290 -22.19 9.35 5.58
N SER A 291 -21.15 9.32 6.41
CA SER A 291 -20.90 10.28 7.47
C SER A 291 -19.61 11.08 7.23
N PRO A 292 -19.56 12.39 7.54
CA PRO A 292 -18.33 13.18 7.40
C PRO A 292 -17.28 12.88 8.48
N ARG A 293 -17.59 12.02 9.46
CA ARG A 293 -16.69 11.60 10.54
C ARG A 293 -16.80 10.11 10.78
N PRO A 294 -15.68 9.43 11.06
CA PRO A 294 -15.71 8.02 11.44
C PRO A 294 -16.20 7.87 12.88
N THR A 295 -16.57 6.66 13.24
CA THR A 295 -16.78 6.25 14.62
C THR A 295 -15.44 6.22 15.38
N ARG A 296 -15.50 6.23 16.71
CA ARG A 296 -14.30 6.10 17.54
C ARG A 296 -13.64 4.73 17.39
N ALA A 297 -14.45 3.69 17.22
CA ALA A 297 -13.97 2.32 17.00
C ALA A 297 -13.15 2.23 15.71
N GLU A 298 -13.64 2.79 14.60
CA GLU A 298 -12.93 2.81 13.31
C GLU A 298 -11.61 3.60 13.40
N ALA A 299 -11.60 4.76 14.04
CA ALA A 299 -10.38 5.52 14.24
C ALA A 299 -9.33 4.75 15.06
N THR A 300 -9.77 3.98 16.06
CA THR A 300 -8.90 3.12 16.86
C THR A 300 -8.43 1.91 16.05
N ASP A 301 -9.27 1.34 15.21
CA ASP A 301 -8.92 0.22 14.33
C ASP A 301 -7.80 0.60 13.34
N VAL A 302 -7.93 1.76 12.68
CA VAL A 302 -6.85 2.30 11.82
C VAL A 302 -5.56 2.47 12.60
N ALA A 303 -5.63 3.07 13.79
CA ALA A 303 -4.45 3.27 14.64
C ALA A 303 -3.80 1.92 15.01
N ASN A 304 -4.60 0.91 15.39
CA ASN A 304 -4.11 -0.42 15.71
C ASN A 304 -3.42 -1.10 14.52
N ALA A 305 -3.97 -0.99 13.30
CA ALA A 305 -3.31 -1.53 12.12
C ALA A 305 -1.91 -0.92 11.90
N VAL A 306 -1.76 0.39 12.12
CA VAL A 306 -0.46 1.08 12.06
C VAL A 306 0.49 0.61 13.15
N LEU A 307 0.00 0.47 14.39
CA LEU A 307 0.77 -0.01 15.54
C LEU A 307 1.17 -1.48 15.39
N ASP A 308 0.34 -2.30 14.75
CA ASP A 308 0.66 -3.70 14.42
C ASP A 308 1.82 -3.81 13.39
N GLY A 309 2.08 -2.75 12.64
CA GLY A 309 3.20 -2.69 11.69
C GLY A 309 2.80 -2.77 10.22
N THR A 310 1.54 -2.49 9.86
CA THR A 310 1.11 -2.44 8.45
C THR A 310 1.89 -1.37 7.67
N ASP A 311 2.16 -1.63 6.39
CA ASP A 311 2.81 -0.67 5.48
C ASP A 311 1.79 0.30 4.88
N CYS A 312 0.60 -0.20 4.57
CA CYS A 312 -0.50 0.58 4.01
C CYS A 312 -1.82 0.21 4.66
N VAL A 313 -2.76 1.14 4.62
CA VAL A 313 -4.18 0.93 4.86
C VAL A 313 -4.95 1.22 3.59
N MET A 314 -6.02 0.47 3.32
CA MET A 314 -6.76 0.56 2.06
C MET A 314 -8.23 0.87 2.31
N PHE A 315 -8.74 1.85 1.57
CA PHE A 315 -10.17 2.12 1.46
C PHE A 315 -10.86 1.21 0.45
N SER A 316 -12.14 1.03 0.63
CA SER A 316 -13.05 0.36 -0.30
C SER A 316 -14.21 1.31 -0.63
N GLY A 317 -15.36 1.13 -0.02
CA GLY A 317 -16.56 1.93 -0.25
C GLY A 317 -16.40 3.41 0.07
N GLU A 318 -15.54 3.76 1.04
CA GLU A 318 -15.31 5.14 1.50
C GLU A 318 -14.88 6.08 0.38
N THR A 319 -14.08 5.57 -0.57
CA THR A 319 -13.60 6.36 -1.73
C THR A 319 -14.21 5.94 -3.05
N ALA A 320 -14.74 4.70 -3.16
CA ALA A 320 -15.34 4.21 -4.40
C ALA A 320 -16.78 4.69 -4.60
N ALA A 321 -17.56 4.80 -3.52
CA ALA A 321 -18.98 5.14 -3.55
C ALA A 321 -19.40 6.10 -2.42
N GLY A 322 -18.46 6.54 -1.57
CA GLY A 322 -18.74 7.38 -0.42
C GLY A 322 -19.04 8.82 -0.78
N ALA A 323 -19.80 9.49 0.08
CA ALA A 323 -20.13 10.90 -0.06
C ALA A 323 -18.98 11.84 0.32
N TYR A 324 -17.95 11.34 1.02
CA TYR A 324 -16.86 12.16 1.60
C TYR A 324 -15.47 11.59 1.31
N PRO A 325 -15.10 11.27 0.06
CA PRO A 325 -13.85 10.55 -0.26
C PRO A 325 -12.59 11.32 0.15
N GLU A 326 -12.54 12.63 -0.10
CA GLU A 326 -11.40 13.47 0.25
C GLU A 326 -11.22 13.57 1.77
N LEU A 327 -12.32 13.78 2.50
CA LEU A 327 -12.29 13.87 3.96
C LEU A 327 -11.90 12.54 4.61
N ALA A 328 -12.32 11.41 4.02
CA ALA A 328 -11.91 10.08 4.47
C ALA A 328 -10.38 9.92 4.35
N VAL A 329 -9.80 10.31 3.20
CA VAL A 329 -8.34 10.26 2.99
C VAL A 329 -7.60 11.16 3.98
N GLN A 330 -8.06 12.39 4.20
CA GLN A 330 -7.45 13.31 5.18
C GLN A 330 -7.52 12.75 6.61
N THR A 331 -8.68 12.21 6.99
CA THR A 331 -8.89 11.63 8.33
C THR A 331 -7.98 10.43 8.54
N MET A 332 -7.91 9.52 7.57
CA MET A 332 -7.02 8.36 7.60
C MET A 332 -5.56 8.78 7.76
N ALA A 333 -5.10 9.73 6.93
CA ALA A 333 -3.73 10.22 7.00
C ALA A 333 -3.39 10.81 8.38
N ASN A 334 -4.31 11.58 8.97
CA ASN A 334 -4.11 12.16 10.30
C ASN A 334 -4.04 11.09 11.40
N ILE A 335 -4.87 10.04 11.33
CA ILE A 335 -4.83 8.93 12.28
C ILE A 335 -3.50 8.18 12.13
N CYS A 336 -3.09 7.85 10.91
CA CYS A 336 -1.82 7.17 10.64
C CYS A 336 -0.62 7.96 11.18
N LEU A 337 -0.53 9.25 10.85
CA LEU A 337 0.54 10.14 11.35
C LEU A 337 0.59 10.16 12.88
N ARG A 338 -0.59 10.24 13.51
CA ARG A 338 -0.66 10.26 14.96
C ARG A 338 -0.24 8.93 15.58
N ALA A 339 -0.69 7.82 15.04
CA ALA A 339 -0.28 6.48 15.49
C ALA A 339 1.22 6.27 15.34
N GLU A 340 1.82 6.69 14.22
CA GLU A 340 3.26 6.61 13.99
C GLU A 340 4.08 7.41 15.01
N SER A 341 3.57 8.55 15.47
CA SER A 341 4.26 9.37 16.48
C SER A 341 4.36 8.72 17.86
N TYR A 342 3.62 7.63 18.11
CA TYR A 342 3.65 6.87 19.36
C TYR A 342 4.50 5.60 19.28
N LEU A 343 5.10 5.29 18.13
CA LEU A 343 5.91 4.09 17.97
C LEU A 343 7.27 4.23 18.65
N ASP A 344 7.65 3.19 19.38
CA ASP A 344 9.03 3.02 19.89
C ASP A 344 9.89 2.35 18.81
N TYR A 345 10.45 3.15 17.90
CA TYR A 345 11.27 2.66 16.79
C TYR A 345 12.52 1.88 17.23
N PRO A 346 13.27 2.29 18.29
CA PRO A 346 14.37 1.50 18.83
C PRO A 346 13.93 0.10 19.29
N PHE A 347 12.80 -0.01 19.97
CA PHE A 347 12.26 -1.30 20.39
C PHE A 347 11.86 -2.16 19.19
N ILE A 348 11.18 -1.57 18.20
CA ILE A 348 10.77 -2.27 16.97
C ILE A 348 12.00 -2.79 16.20
N PHE A 349 13.04 -1.95 16.05
CA PHE A 349 14.29 -2.34 15.42
C PHE A 349 14.94 -3.53 16.12
N LYS A 350 15.06 -3.47 17.45
CA LYS A 350 15.64 -4.54 18.26
C LYS A 350 14.85 -5.84 18.10
N LYS A 351 13.53 -5.78 18.18
CA LYS A 351 12.63 -6.93 18.02
C LYS A 351 12.81 -7.56 16.64
N LEU A 352 12.69 -6.79 15.55
CA LEU A 352 12.82 -7.31 14.18
C LEU A 352 14.22 -7.89 13.92
N SER A 353 15.27 -7.28 14.50
CA SER A 353 16.64 -7.80 14.37
C SER A 353 16.85 -9.13 15.11
N SER A 354 16.19 -9.31 16.27
CA SER A 354 16.30 -10.55 17.05
C SER A 354 15.49 -11.72 16.46
N GLU A 355 14.43 -11.43 15.71
CA GLU A 355 13.53 -12.41 15.10
C GLU A 355 13.88 -12.70 13.63
N ALA A 356 14.80 -11.92 13.03
CA ALA A 356 15.24 -12.13 11.66
C ALA A 356 15.92 -13.49 11.48
N PRO A 357 15.62 -14.24 10.40
CA PRO A 357 16.26 -15.53 10.12
C PRO A 357 17.77 -15.39 9.94
N VAL A 358 18.56 -16.20 10.63
CA VAL A 358 20.01 -16.24 10.49
C VAL A 358 20.45 -17.50 9.73
N PRO A 359 21.50 -17.41 8.87
CA PRO A 359 22.32 -16.22 8.59
C PRO A 359 21.60 -15.20 7.68
N LEU A 360 21.78 -13.91 7.97
CA LEU A 360 21.29 -12.85 7.09
C LEU A 360 22.08 -12.83 5.77
N SER A 361 21.43 -12.44 4.69
CA SER A 361 22.13 -12.13 3.46
C SER A 361 23.12 -10.96 3.65
N PRO A 362 24.24 -10.88 2.90
CA PRO A 362 25.17 -9.75 3.02
C PRO A 362 24.49 -8.38 2.85
N LEU A 363 23.54 -8.27 1.91
CA LEU A 363 22.81 -7.03 1.66
C LEU A 363 21.87 -6.67 2.82
N GLU A 364 21.24 -7.64 3.42
CA GLU A 364 20.34 -7.45 4.56
C GLU A 364 21.13 -7.07 5.83
N SER A 365 22.29 -7.69 6.05
CA SER A 365 23.21 -7.31 7.14
C SER A 365 23.63 -5.84 7.03
N LEU A 366 23.96 -5.39 5.83
CA LEU A 366 24.31 -3.98 5.60
C LEU A 366 23.12 -3.04 5.78
N ALA A 367 21.93 -3.46 5.34
CA ALA A 367 20.70 -2.67 5.54
C ALA A 367 20.38 -2.51 7.04
N SER A 368 20.48 -3.58 7.82
CA SER A 368 20.33 -3.53 9.28
C SER A 368 21.36 -2.63 9.93
N SER A 369 22.64 -2.75 9.51
CA SER A 369 23.74 -1.88 10.01
C SER A 369 23.51 -0.41 9.67
N ALA A 370 23.01 -0.10 8.47
CA ALA A 370 22.68 1.27 8.08
C ALA A 370 21.58 1.88 8.97
N VAL A 371 20.54 1.10 9.29
CA VAL A 371 19.48 1.54 10.22
C VAL A 371 20.02 1.73 11.62
N GLN A 372 20.84 0.81 12.12
CA GLN A 372 21.47 0.92 13.42
C GLN A 372 22.36 2.16 13.49
N THR A 373 23.19 2.38 12.48
CA THR A 373 24.05 3.57 12.36
C THR A 373 23.24 4.85 12.39
N ALA A 374 22.14 4.91 11.62
CA ALA A 374 21.27 6.08 11.57
C ALA A 374 20.58 6.35 12.91
N ASN A 375 20.15 5.31 13.62
CA ASN A 375 19.54 5.45 14.94
C ASN A 375 20.55 5.97 15.99
N ILE A 376 21.79 5.46 15.99
CA ILE A 376 22.84 5.85 16.94
C ILE A 376 23.35 7.27 16.64
N SER A 377 23.61 7.59 15.37
CA SER A 377 24.08 8.92 14.94
C SER A 377 22.99 9.99 14.95
N LYS A 378 21.73 9.59 15.22
CA LYS A 378 20.56 10.49 15.14
C LYS A 378 20.45 11.17 13.76
N ALA A 379 20.74 10.42 12.71
CA ALA A 379 20.65 10.92 11.35
C ALA A 379 19.23 11.40 11.03
N SER A 380 19.11 12.46 10.26
CA SER A 380 17.82 13.00 9.83
C SER A 380 17.21 12.18 8.68
N LEU A 381 18.05 11.45 7.94
CA LEU A 381 17.67 10.73 6.72
C LEU A 381 18.57 9.52 6.49
N ILE A 382 18.02 8.46 5.92
CA ILE A 382 18.78 7.41 5.23
C ILE A 382 18.60 7.61 3.73
N LEU A 383 19.68 7.78 2.98
CA LEU A 383 19.67 7.85 1.52
C LEU A 383 20.20 6.52 0.96
N VAL A 384 19.48 5.91 0.06
CA VAL A 384 19.89 4.64 -0.55
C VAL A 384 19.85 4.74 -2.07
N LEU A 385 20.99 4.44 -2.72
CA LEU A 385 21.03 4.25 -4.16
C LEU A 385 20.63 2.81 -4.49
N THR A 386 19.63 2.64 -5.34
CA THR A 386 19.11 1.31 -5.70
C THR A 386 18.67 1.28 -7.16
N ARG A 387 18.75 0.12 -7.81
CA ARG A 387 18.23 -0.09 -9.17
C ARG A 387 16.82 -0.69 -9.14
N GLY A 388 16.67 -1.86 -8.50
CA GLY A 388 15.38 -2.58 -8.41
C GLY A 388 14.61 -2.37 -7.10
N GLY A 389 15.02 -1.42 -6.24
CA GLY A 389 14.33 -1.13 -4.97
C GLY A 389 14.63 -2.12 -3.83
N THR A 390 15.33 -3.22 -4.05
CA THR A 390 15.54 -4.28 -3.05
C THR A 390 16.27 -3.76 -1.81
N THR A 391 17.36 -3.00 -1.98
CA THR A 391 18.11 -2.43 -0.86
C THR A 391 17.24 -1.49 -0.02
N ALA A 392 16.44 -0.65 -0.66
CA ALA A 392 15.53 0.26 0.03
C ALA A 392 14.47 -0.50 0.84
N ARG A 393 13.91 -1.58 0.27
CA ARG A 393 12.95 -2.44 0.97
C ARG A 393 13.57 -3.13 2.19
N LEU A 394 14.81 -3.60 2.09
CA LEU A 394 15.53 -4.19 3.22
C LEU A 394 15.79 -3.18 4.34
N ILE A 395 16.12 -1.93 4.02
CA ILE A 395 16.23 -0.87 5.03
C ILE A 395 14.86 -0.63 5.69
N ALA A 396 13.79 -0.51 4.89
CA ALA A 396 12.44 -0.28 5.39
C ALA A 396 11.91 -1.43 6.26
N LYS A 397 12.35 -2.67 6.02
CA LYS A 397 12.07 -3.84 6.87
C LYS A 397 12.37 -3.56 8.34
N TYR A 398 13.49 -2.92 8.63
CA TYR A 398 13.95 -2.62 10.00
C TYR A 398 13.32 -1.36 10.60
N ARG A 399 12.31 -0.77 9.94
CA ARG A 399 11.48 0.33 10.47
C ARG A 399 12.32 1.47 11.09
N PRO A 400 13.21 2.14 10.33
CA PRO A 400 13.98 3.27 10.86
C PRO A 400 13.03 4.40 11.31
N ALA A 401 13.45 5.14 12.35
CA ALA A 401 12.70 6.29 12.87
C ALA A 401 12.67 7.49 11.91
N MET A 402 13.69 7.59 11.05
CA MET A 402 13.81 8.64 10.03
C MET A 402 13.32 8.15 8.66
N PRO A 403 12.94 9.06 7.75
CA PRO A 403 12.57 8.70 6.39
C PRO A 403 13.74 8.08 5.62
N VAL A 404 13.42 7.24 4.64
CA VAL A 404 14.39 6.63 3.73
C VAL A 404 14.16 7.17 2.33
N LEU A 405 15.10 7.92 1.80
CA LEU A 405 15.08 8.37 0.41
C LEU A 405 15.64 7.27 -0.49
N SER A 406 14.76 6.63 -1.24
CA SER A 406 15.10 5.61 -2.22
C SER A 406 15.40 6.26 -3.57
N VAL A 407 16.66 6.50 -3.86
CA VAL A 407 17.12 7.04 -5.14
C VAL A 407 17.26 5.88 -6.12
N VAL A 408 16.27 5.75 -7.02
CA VAL A 408 16.27 4.73 -8.05
C VAL A 408 17.08 5.21 -9.23
N VAL A 409 18.18 4.50 -9.51
CA VAL A 409 19.07 4.78 -10.63
C VAL A 409 18.66 3.90 -11.81
N PRO A 410 18.18 4.47 -12.94
CA PRO A 410 17.81 3.70 -14.11
C PRO A 410 18.99 2.93 -14.68
N GLU A 411 18.76 1.75 -15.22
CA GLU A 411 19.77 0.94 -15.87
C GLU A 411 19.54 0.97 -17.39
N LEU A 412 20.57 1.37 -18.12
CA LEU A 412 20.58 1.25 -19.58
C LEU A 412 21.07 -0.15 -19.94
N LYS A 413 20.29 -0.87 -20.71
CA LYS A 413 20.65 -2.17 -21.29
C LYS A 413 20.61 -2.05 -22.81
N ALA A 414 21.65 -2.55 -23.45
CA ALA A 414 21.63 -2.81 -24.89
C ALA A 414 21.34 -4.29 -25.11
N ASP A 415 20.48 -4.60 -26.07
CA ASP A 415 20.33 -5.97 -26.58
C ASP A 415 21.40 -6.28 -27.63
N ASP A 416 21.45 -7.54 -28.08
CA ASP A 416 22.39 -8.00 -29.09
C ASP A 416 22.21 -7.28 -30.44
N SER A 417 21.10 -6.58 -30.63
CA SER A 417 20.78 -5.77 -31.81
C SER A 417 21.08 -4.29 -31.61
N PHE A 418 21.81 -3.92 -30.57
CA PHE A 418 22.13 -2.54 -30.17
C PHE A 418 20.92 -1.65 -29.88
N ASN A 419 19.74 -2.23 -29.59
CA ASN A 419 18.63 -1.44 -29.08
C ASN A 419 18.85 -1.13 -27.63
N TRP A 420 18.76 0.14 -27.27
CA TRP A 420 18.91 0.61 -25.90
C TRP A 420 17.56 0.61 -25.20
N THR A 421 17.48 -0.12 -24.10
CA THR A 421 16.33 -0.07 -23.19
C THR A 421 16.76 0.54 -21.87
N CYS A 422 15.95 1.45 -21.35
CA CYS A 422 16.12 2.00 -20.01
C CYS A 422 15.23 1.22 -19.04
N SER A 423 15.74 0.85 -17.86
CA SER A 423 14.90 0.27 -16.83
C SER A 423 13.76 1.24 -16.49
N ASP A 424 12.55 0.69 -16.38
CA ASP A 424 11.34 1.46 -16.14
C ASP A 424 11.35 2.15 -14.75
N GLU A 425 10.46 3.11 -14.57
CA GLU A 425 10.17 3.78 -13.29
C GLU A 425 9.49 2.87 -12.27
N ALA A 426 9.12 1.64 -12.65
CA ALA A 426 8.39 0.70 -11.81
C ALA A 426 8.98 0.52 -10.40
N PRO A 427 10.31 0.37 -10.19
CA PRO A 427 10.86 0.24 -8.84
C PRO A 427 10.62 1.47 -7.96
N ALA A 428 10.59 2.68 -8.55
CA ALA A 428 10.27 3.90 -7.81
C ALA A 428 8.78 3.94 -7.43
N ARG A 429 7.90 3.62 -8.38
CA ARG A 429 6.44 3.56 -8.11
C ARG A 429 6.11 2.47 -7.10
N GLN A 430 6.70 1.28 -7.24
CA GLN A 430 6.50 0.16 -6.32
C GLN A 430 6.96 0.47 -4.88
N SER A 431 7.95 1.34 -4.71
CA SER A 431 8.38 1.80 -3.38
C SER A 431 7.31 2.59 -2.63
N LEU A 432 6.29 3.12 -3.33
CA LEU A 432 5.22 3.91 -2.71
C LEU A 432 4.32 3.11 -1.75
N ILE A 433 4.28 1.79 -1.85
CA ILE A 433 3.53 0.94 -0.91
C ILE A 433 4.34 0.54 0.32
N VAL A 434 5.60 0.92 0.39
CA VAL A 434 6.52 0.54 1.46
C VAL A 434 6.60 1.66 2.49
N ARG A 435 6.30 1.34 3.73
CA ARG A 435 6.32 2.31 4.83
C ARG A 435 7.71 2.91 5.02
N GLY A 436 7.76 4.24 5.13
CA GLY A 436 9.00 4.98 5.36
C GLY A 436 9.84 5.27 4.11
N LEU A 437 9.54 4.67 2.94
CA LEU A 437 10.26 4.97 1.70
C LEU A 437 9.68 6.21 0.99
N ILE A 438 10.57 7.08 0.55
CA ILE A 438 10.29 8.21 -0.33
C ILE A 438 11.06 7.96 -1.62
N PRO A 439 10.41 7.60 -2.73
CA PRO A 439 11.12 7.33 -3.98
C PRO A 439 11.53 8.62 -4.69
N MET A 440 12.71 8.56 -5.28
CA MET A 440 13.23 9.54 -6.23
C MET A 440 13.80 8.78 -7.43
N LEU A 441 13.47 9.20 -8.65
CA LEU A 441 14.16 8.72 -9.84
C LEU A 441 15.37 9.60 -10.08
N SER A 442 16.56 9.00 -10.18
CA SER A 442 17.77 9.72 -10.49
C SER A 442 17.73 10.21 -11.94
N THR A 443 18.13 11.45 -12.16
CA THR A 443 18.35 12.02 -13.50
C THR A 443 19.77 11.76 -14.01
N ALA A 444 20.69 11.33 -13.12
CA ALA A 444 22.03 10.97 -13.49
C ALA A 444 22.00 9.71 -14.35
N THR A 445 22.63 9.78 -15.52
CA THR A 445 22.81 8.62 -16.39
C THR A 445 23.85 7.71 -15.73
N PRO A 446 23.54 6.46 -15.42
CA PRO A 446 24.49 5.58 -14.77
C PRO A 446 25.55 5.16 -15.80
N LYS A 447 26.66 5.85 -15.83
CA LYS A 447 27.90 5.19 -16.22
C LYS A 447 28.16 4.15 -15.16
N ALA A 448 28.21 2.88 -15.54
CA ALA A 448 28.36 1.78 -14.60
C ALA A 448 29.56 2.04 -13.68
N PHE A 449 29.30 2.13 -12.35
CA PHE A 449 30.31 2.01 -11.28
C PHE A 449 31.42 3.08 -11.19
N ASP A 450 31.20 4.27 -11.73
CA ASP A 450 32.10 5.40 -11.57
C ASP A 450 31.82 6.12 -10.24
N ILE A 451 32.87 6.48 -9.51
CA ILE A 451 32.79 7.20 -8.25
C ILE A 451 32.11 8.56 -8.45
N GLU A 452 32.47 9.28 -9.52
CA GLU A 452 31.94 10.62 -9.81
C GLU A 452 30.41 10.59 -10.04
N SER A 453 29.89 9.63 -10.80
CA SER A 453 28.44 9.50 -11.05
C SER A 453 27.65 9.07 -9.81
N THR A 454 28.28 8.32 -8.90
CA THR A 454 27.69 7.93 -7.61
C THR A 454 27.58 9.13 -6.68
N ASP A 455 28.63 9.94 -6.59
CA ASP A 455 28.63 11.16 -5.77
C ASP A 455 27.63 12.19 -6.29
N GLU A 456 27.51 12.35 -7.61
CA GLU A 456 26.50 13.21 -8.24
C GLU A 456 25.06 12.75 -7.87
N ALA A 457 24.80 11.44 -7.91
CA ALA A 457 23.50 10.90 -7.53
C ALA A 457 23.20 11.10 -6.04
N ILE A 458 24.20 10.97 -5.17
CA ILE A 458 24.07 11.22 -3.73
C ILE A 458 23.77 12.70 -3.48
N LEU A 459 24.55 13.61 -4.08
CA LEU A 459 24.35 15.05 -3.95
C LEU A 459 22.99 15.50 -4.47
N SER A 460 22.56 14.99 -5.62
CA SER A 460 21.23 15.23 -6.16
C SER A 460 20.11 14.74 -5.22
N GLY A 461 20.32 13.56 -4.60
CA GLY A 461 19.42 13.02 -3.59
C GLY A 461 19.32 13.89 -2.34
N ILE A 462 20.46 14.39 -1.83
CA ILE A 462 20.51 15.29 -0.67
C ILE A 462 19.82 16.62 -0.99
N ASP A 463 20.05 17.18 -2.18
CA ASP A 463 19.39 18.42 -2.61
C ASP A 463 17.87 18.24 -2.72
N TYR A 464 17.44 17.11 -3.27
CA TYR A 464 16.01 16.74 -3.31
C TYR A 464 15.42 16.59 -1.91
N ALA A 465 16.15 15.94 -0.98
CA ALA A 465 15.74 15.80 0.41
C ALA A 465 15.60 17.16 1.11
N LYS A 466 16.53 18.08 0.88
CA LYS A 466 16.42 19.47 1.37
C LYS A 466 15.18 20.18 0.85
N LYS A 467 14.88 20.07 -0.44
CA LYS A 467 13.67 20.66 -1.05
C LYS A 467 12.38 20.12 -0.45
N LEU A 468 12.39 18.86 0.00
CA LEU A 468 11.27 18.23 0.71
C LEU A 468 11.23 18.53 2.21
N GLY A 469 12.25 19.21 2.77
CA GLY A 469 12.37 19.49 4.20
C GLY A 469 12.67 18.23 5.04
N LEU A 470 13.31 17.22 4.45
CA LEU A 470 13.69 15.97 5.15
C LEU A 470 15.02 16.09 5.87
N CYS A 471 15.89 17.00 5.45
CA CYS A 471 17.15 17.31 6.11
C CYS A 471 17.52 18.77 5.88
N ASN A 472 18.35 19.32 6.80
CA ASN A 472 18.87 20.68 6.74
C ASN A 472 20.39 20.65 6.68
N SER A 473 21.00 21.80 6.37
CA SER A 473 22.45 21.95 6.47
C SER A 473 22.91 21.74 7.92
N GLY A 474 23.96 20.96 8.10
CA GLY A 474 24.47 20.52 9.40
C GLY A 474 23.94 19.15 9.86
N ASP A 475 22.86 18.65 9.26
CA ASP A 475 22.32 17.34 9.59
C ASP A 475 23.24 16.21 9.12
N SER A 476 23.22 15.08 9.83
CA SER A 476 23.85 13.82 9.40
C SER A 476 22.87 13.01 8.56
N VAL A 477 23.35 12.47 7.45
CA VAL A 477 22.62 11.55 6.55
C VAL A 477 23.42 10.26 6.43
N VAL A 478 22.78 9.12 6.65
CA VAL A 478 23.38 7.82 6.37
C VAL A 478 23.13 7.44 4.93
N VAL A 479 24.19 7.14 4.19
CA VAL A 479 24.11 6.79 2.76
C VAL A 479 24.53 5.36 2.56
N LEU A 480 23.64 4.55 1.93
CA LEU A 480 23.95 3.19 1.49
C LEU A 480 23.99 3.16 -0.04
N HIS A 481 25.14 2.83 -0.57
CA HIS A 481 25.39 2.79 -2.02
C HIS A 481 26.39 1.70 -2.39
N ARG A 482 26.68 1.55 -3.68
CA ARG A 482 27.64 0.57 -4.20
C ARG A 482 28.69 1.26 -5.05
N ILE A 483 29.98 0.96 -4.80
CA ILE A 483 31.12 1.41 -5.59
C ILE A 483 31.99 0.19 -5.93
N GLY A 484 32.40 0.05 -7.18
CA GLY A 484 33.36 -0.98 -7.60
C GLY A 484 33.00 -2.42 -7.22
N GLY A 485 31.71 -2.72 -7.07
CA GLY A 485 31.25 -4.03 -6.61
C GLY A 485 31.04 -4.15 -5.10
N TYR A 486 31.49 -3.21 -4.29
CA TYR A 486 31.34 -3.20 -2.84
C TYR A 486 30.14 -2.35 -2.41
N SER A 487 29.33 -2.88 -1.47
CA SER A 487 28.29 -2.09 -0.82
C SER A 487 28.87 -1.38 0.39
N ILE A 488 28.60 -0.09 0.53
CA ILE A 488 29.23 0.80 1.50
C ILE A 488 28.14 1.56 2.27
N VAL A 489 28.33 1.70 3.58
CA VAL A 489 27.54 2.57 4.46
C VAL A 489 28.41 3.75 4.89
N ASN A 490 28.01 4.95 4.52
CA ASN A 490 28.72 6.19 4.88
C ASN A 490 27.81 7.10 5.70
N ILE A 491 28.42 7.95 6.56
CA ILE A 491 27.74 9.08 7.19
C ILE A 491 28.23 10.33 6.48
N VAL A 492 27.29 11.12 5.97
CA VAL A 492 27.57 12.38 5.26
C VAL A 492 26.93 13.51 6.06
N THR A 493 27.73 14.55 6.38
CA THR A 493 27.18 15.79 6.93
C THR A 493 26.69 16.67 5.80
N VAL A 494 25.47 17.15 5.90
CA VAL A 494 24.84 18.02 4.92
C VAL A 494 25.45 19.43 5.02
N ASN A 495 26.50 19.69 4.25
CA ASN A 495 27.22 20.96 4.29
C ASN A 495 26.75 21.95 3.20
N TRP A 496 27.14 23.22 3.34
CA TRP A 496 27.03 24.28 2.35
C TRP A 496 27.87 24.02 1.07
N PHE A 497 28.63 22.93 1.01
CA PHE A 497 29.64 22.61 0.01
C PHE A 497 29.14 22.36 -1.43
N ILE A 498 27.82 22.29 -1.65
CA ILE A 498 27.28 22.11 -3.02
C ILE A 498 27.69 23.28 -3.95
N VAL A 499 27.86 24.46 -3.40
CA VAL A 499 28.29 25.63 -4.18
C VAL A 499 29.77 25.58 -4.56
N ILE A 500 30.61 24.96 -3.73
CA ILE A 500 32.08 24.93 -3.95
C ILE A 500 32.48 23.88 -4.99
N ILE A 501 31.80 22.73 -5.05
CA ILE A 501 32.10 21.70 -6.10
C ILE A 501 31.72 22.23 -7.47
N HIS A 502 30.60 22.94 -7.60
CA HIS A 502 30.26 23.62 -8.86
C HIS A 502 31.27 24.70 -9.23
N PHE A 503 31.78 25.43 -8.22
CA PHE A 503 32.84 26.43 -8.43
C PHE A 503 34.19 25.76 -8.83
N HIS A 504 34.51 24.61 -8.26
CA HIS A 504 35.75 23.87 -8.62
C HIS A 504 35.65 23.28 -10.04
N LEU A 505 34.48 22.78 -10.45
CA LEU A 505 34.27 22.27 -11.82
C LEU A 505 34.29 23.42 -12.84
N VAL A 506 33.66 24.55 -12.52
CA VAL A 506 33.68 25.75 -13.38
C VAL A 506 35.09 26.36 -13.43
N MET A 507 35.83 26.35 -12.31
CA MET A 507 37.23 26.82 -12.29
C MET A 507 38.16 25.86 -13.05
N ARG A 508 37.94 24.54 -12.99
CA ARG A 508 38.71 23.59 -13.83
C ARG A 508 38.48 23.80 -15.33
N VAL A 509 37.24 24.08 -15.73
CA VAL A 509 36.93 24.38 -17.15
C VAL A 509 37.53 25.73 -17.58
N ILE A 510 37.54 26.75 -16.70
CA ILE A 510 38.13 28.08 -16.97
C ILE A 510 39.68 27.99 -16.98
N PHE A 511 40.30 27.16 -16.13
CA PHE A 511 41.76 26.98 -16.09
C PHE A 511 42.31 26.14 -17.24
N CYS A 512 41.48 25.31 -17.93
CA CYS A 512 41.92 24.53 -19.07
C CYS A 512 42.02 25.38 -20.35
N GLU A 513 41.42 26.57 -20.41
CA GLU A 513 41.46 27.43 -21.62
C GLU A 513 42.40 28.65 -21.50
N ARG A 514 43.01 28.96 -20.35
CA ARG A 514 43.98 30.07 -20.25
C ARG A 514 45.16 29.68 -19.37
N LYS A 515 46.26 29.36 -20.02
CA LYS A 515 47.61 29.31 -19.42
C LYS A 515 48.08 30.70 -18.95
N LEU A 516 47.55 31.28 -17.94
CA LEU A 516 48.06 32.51 -17.29
C LEU A 516 47.17 32.85 -16.09
N CYS A 517 47.54 32.34 -14.92
CA CYS A 517 47.30 32.93 -13.60
C CYS A 517 47.66 31.92 -12.50
N TRP A 518 48.95 31.73 -12.27
CA TRP A 518 49.46 30.93 -11.14
C TRP A 518 49.61 31.74 -9.86
N ASP A 519 49.50 33.07 -9.90
CA ASP A 519 49.81 33.95 -8.77
C ASP A 519 48.61 34.38 -7.90
N VAL A 520 47.38 33.95 -8.26
CA VAL A 520 46.17 34.36 -7.48
C VAL A 520 45.61 33.23 -6.59
N CYS A 521 46.06 31.98 -6.76
CA CYS A 521 45.54 30.86 -5.98
C CYS A 521 46.16 30.67 -4.58
N PHE A 522 47.22 31.40 -4.23
CA PHE A 522 47.91 31.25 -2.92
C PHE A 522 47.35 32.16 -1.82
N TYR A 523 46.43 33.05 -2.08
CA TYR A 523 45.89 34.02 -1.11
C TYR A 523 44.48 33.73 -0.58
N LEU A 524 43.88 32.59 -0.93
CA LEU A 524 42.54 32.23 -0.47
C LEU A 524 42.45 30.94 0.35
N VAL A 525 43.61 30.48 0.90
CA VAL A 525 43.66 29.37 1.86
C VAL A 525 44.52 29.84 3.04
N SER A 526 43.99 30.77 3.82
CA SER A 526 44.40 31.02 5.20
C SER A 526 43.20 31.49 5.99
#